data_1db33b8b7a34222fae5ae78960c878f5
#
_entry.id   1db33b8b7a34222fae5ae78960c878f5
#
_cell.length_a   1.000
_cell.length_b   1.000
_cell.length_c   1.000
_cell.angle_alpha   90.00
_cell.angle_beta   90.00
_cell.angle_gamma   90.00
#
_symmetry.space_group_name_H-M   'P 1'
#
loop_
_entity.id
_entity.type
_entity.pdbx_description
1 polymer ?
#
loop_
_entity_poly.entity_id
_entity_poly.type
_entity_poly.pdbx_seq_one_letter_code
_entity_poly.pdbx_strand_id
1 'polypeptide(L)'
;MHIAFKYLLKQLVIYTLGMLVLFSAGARAADDKQALAGLKEVKVAFDIKEGDAKLLQARIDIINETRQSLIQQGVTPHFILAFRGPSSKLVQTDLSQIKPEDRELAEKIAARIKEMMNAPGIEGIEQCAVAARQQKTNTDLVLPGIRIVGNSFISLMAYQAKGYAYINP
;
A
#
# COMPACT_ATOMS: atom_id res chain seq x y z
N MET A 1 -20.62 -15.72 -62.66
CA MET A 1 -20.62 -14.52 -61.78
C MET A 1 -20.66 -14.89 -60.27
N HIS A 2 -21.34 -15.95 -59.84
CA HIS A 2 -21.44 -16.34 -58.40
C HIS A 2 -20.17 -16.91 -57.76
N ILE A 3 -19.26 -17.54 -58.53
CA ILE A 3 -18.07 -18.18 -58.01
C ILE A 3 -16.99 -17.16 -57.64
N ALA A 4 -16.78 -16.15 -58.49
CA ALA A 4 -15.80 -15.09 -58.22
C ALA A 4 -16.17 -14.23 -56.99
N PHE A 5 -17.45 -14.00 -56.74
CA PHE A 5 -17.91 -13.26 -55.55
C PHE A 5 -17.68 -13.99 -54.25
N LYS A 6 -17.82 -15.35 -54.23
CA LYS A 6 -17.53 -16.16 -53.05
C LYS A 6 -16.03 -16.20 -52.71
N TYR A 7 -15.14 -16.17 -53.68
CA TYR A 7 -13.70 -16.08 -53.47
C TYR A 7 -13.27 -14.74 -52.95
N LEU A 8 -13.88 -13.64 -53.46
CA LEU A 8 -13.58 -12.29 -52.95
C LEU A 8 -14.03 -12.09 -51.52
N LEU A 9 -15.18 -12.66 -51.13
CA LEU A 9 -15.70 -12.58 -49.79
C LEU A 9 -14.83 -13.39 -48.76
N LYS A 10 -14.33 -14.59 -49.19
CA LYS A 10 -13.41 -15.38 -48.37
C LYS A 10 -12.06 -14.68 -48.16
N GLN A 11 -11.53 -14.07 -49.19
CA GLN A 11 -10.28 -13.30 -49.11
C GLN A 11 -10.45 -12.10 -48.16
N LEU A 12 -11.57 -11.35 -48.22
CA LEU A 12 -11.85 -10.21 -47.37
C LEU A 12 -11.95 -10.60 -45.92
N VAL A 13 -12.61 -11.75 -45.59
CA VAL A 13 -12.74 -12.25 -44.21
C VAL A 13 -11.38 -12.69 -43.64
N ILE A 14 -10.49 -13.28 -44.46
CA ILE A 14 -9.15 -13.70 -44.03
C ILE A 14 -8.27 -12.47 -43.74
N TYR A 15 -8.36 -11.41 -44.54
CA TYR A 15 -7.61 -10.16 -44.30
C TYR A 15 -8.12 -9.40 -43.07
N THR A 16 -9.44 -9.37 -42.82
CA THR A 16 -9.99 -8.73 -41.61
C THR A 16 -9.67 -9.50 -40.34
N LEU A 17 -9.67 -10.84 -40.40
CA LEU A 17 -9.29 -11.66 -39.22
C LEU A 17 -7.78 -11.57 -38.94
N GLY A 18 -6.93 -11.50 -39.97
CA GLY A 18 -5.47 -11.30 -39.83
C GLY A 18 -5.12 -9.91 -39.26
N MET A 19 -5.89 -8.87 -39.59
CA MET A 19 -5.65 -7.50 -39.11
C MET A 19 -6.09 -7.31 -37.64
N LEU A 20 -7.05 -8.10 -37.16
CA LEU A 20 -7.50 -8.03 -35.75
C LEU A 20 -6.47 -8.66 -34.78
N VAL A 21 -5.62 -9.59 -35.25
CA VAL A 21 -4.61 -10.25 -34.42
C VAL A 21 -3.35 -9.40 -34.22
N LEU A 22 -3.10 -8.43 -35.09
CA LEU A 22 -1.90 -7.56 -35.02
C LEU A 22 -2.05 -6.35 -34.08
N PHE A 23 -3.25 -6.06 -33.59
CA PHE A 23 -3.49 -4.95 -32.64
C PHE A 23 -3.48 -5.34 -31.17
N SER A 24 -3.13 -6.59 -30.84
CA SER A 24 -2.78 -6.99 -29.49
C SER A 24 -1.32 -6.62 -29.18
N ALA A 25 -0.89 -5.43 -29.53
CA ALA A 25 0.23 -4.78 -28.85
C ALA A 25 -0.25 -4.54 -27.43
N GLY A 26 -0.14 -5.55 -26.58
CA GLY A 26 -0.48 -5.48 -25.18
C GLY A 26 0.19 -4.25 -24.61
N ALA A 27 -0.60 -3.30 -24.14
CA ALA A 27 -0.10 -2.26 -23.27
C ALA A 27 0.66 -3.00 -22.17
N ARG A 28 1.98 -2.96 -22.23
CA ARG A 28 2.83 -3.60 -21.23
C ARG A 28 2.55 -2.85 -19.95
N ALA A 29 1.79 -3.46 -19.05
CA ALA A 29 1.58 -2.90 -17.74
C ALA A 29 2.97 -2.59 -17.16
N ALA A 30 3.12 -1.42 -16.55
CA ALA A 30 4.35 -1.08 -15.86
C ALA A 30 4.63 -2.17 -14.82
N ASP A 31 5.84 -2.71 -14.80
CA ASP A 31 6.28 -3.71 -13.83
C ASP A 31 7.64 -3.32 -13.25
N ASP A 32 7.96 -3.90 -12.09
CA ASP A 32 9.19 -3.61 -11.36
C ASP A 32 10.22 -4.74 -11.49
N LYS A 33 10.05 -5.63 -12.47
CA LYS A 33 10.89 -6.84 -12.63
C LYS A 33 12.37 -6.55 -12.67
N GLN A 34 12.78 -5.44 -13.29
CA GLN A 34 14.19 -5.06 -13.35
C GLN A 34 14.72 -4.69 -11.96
N ALA A 35 13.96 -3.91 -11.18
CA ALA A 35 14.32 -3.51 -9.83
C ALA A 35 14.31 -4.70 -8.86
N LEU A 36 13.38 -5.64 -9.07
CA LEU A 36 13.20 -6.82 -8.23
C LEU A 36 14.08 -8.01 -8.64
N ALA A 37 14.88 -7.89 -9.71
CA ALA A 37 15.68 -8.99 -10.24
C ALA A 37 16.59 -9.60 -9.16
N GLY A 38 16.44 -10.91 -8.89
CA GLY A 38 17.21 -11.64 -7.88
C GLY A 38 16.72 -11.51 -6.45
N LEU A 39 15.72 -10.66 -6.17
CA LEU A 39 15.14 -10.53 -4.83
C LEU A 39 14.05 -11.58 -4.62
N LYS A 40 14.06 -12.20 -3.45
CA LYS A 40 13.00 -13.11 -2.97
C LYS A 40 12.15 -12.47 -1.87
N GLU A 41 12.71 -11.53 -1.16
CA GLU A 41 12.07 -10.79 -0.07
C GLU A 41 12.56 -9.36 -0.04
N VAL A 42 11.73 -8.47 0.52
CA VAL A 42 12.09 -7.08 0.82
C VAL A 42 11.59 -6.71 2.21
N LYS A 43 12.39 -5.96 2.95
CA LYS A 43 12.09 -5.51 4.32
C LYS A 43 11.99 -4.00 4.33
N VAL A 44 10.88 -3.45 4.78
CA VAL A 44 10.64 -1.99 4.78
C VAL A 44 10.03 -1.55 6.11
N ALA A 45 10.61 -0.52 6.71
CA ALA A 45 10.04 0.22 7.82
C ALA A 45 9.51 1.56 7.30
N PHE A 46 8.18 1.72 7.29
CA PHE A 46 7.51 2.95 6.88
C PHE A 46 7.41 3.91 8.06
N ASP A 47 7.94 5.13 7.89
CA ASP A 47 7.86 6.21 8.86
C ASP A 47 6.65 7.11 8.55
N ILE A 48 5.52 6.85 9.19
CA ILE A 48 4.23 7.46 8.89
C ILE A 48 3.97 8.60 9.88
N LYS A 49 3.97 9.84 9.37
CA LYS A 49 3.76 11.04 10.19
C LYS A 49 2.71 12.00 9.63
N GLU A 50 2.02 11.62 8.57
CA GLU A 50 1.01 12.43 7.91
C GLU A 50 -0.18 12.72 8.83
N GLY A 51 -0.53 14.00 9.00
CA GLY A 51 -1.63 14.45 9.86
C GLY A 51 -2.89 14.86 9.10
N ASP A 52 -2.81 15.00 7.78
CA ASP A 52 -3.99 15.18 6.93
C ASP A 52 -4.64 13.81 6.69
N ALA A 53 -5.92 13.68 7.03
CA ALA A 53 -6.61 12.39 6.96
C ALA A 53 -6.71 11.85 5.52
N LYS A 54 -6.92 12.72 4.53
CA LYS A 54 -7.01 12.32 3.12
C LYS A 54 -5.66 11.84 2.59
N LEU A 55 -4.59 12.56 2.92
CA LEU A 55 -3.24 12.17 2.53
C LEU A 55 -2.82 10.89 3.25
N LEU A 56 -3.12 10.74 4.53
CA LEU A 56 -2.80 9.53 5.28
C LEU A 56 -3.52 8.31 4.69
N GLN A 57 -4.80 8.41 4.36
CA GLN A 57 -5.53 7.34 3.70
C GLN A 57 -4.83 6.93 2.40
N ALA A 58 -4.51 7.91 1.53
CA ALA A 58 -3.82 7.64 0.27
C ALA A 58 -2.46 6.95 0.49
N ARG A 59 -1.68 7.36 1.51
CA ARG A 59 -0.40 6.72 1.86
C ARG A 59 -0.58 5.26 2.28
N ILE A 60 -1.57 4.97 3.12
CA ILE A 60 -1.86 3.61 3.57
C ILE A 60 -2.31 2.73 2.40
N ASP A 61 -3.14 3.28 1.50
CA ASP A 61 -3.60 2.55 0.31
C ASP A 61 -2.43 2.22 -0.63
N ILE A 62 -1.50 3.17 -0.87
CA ILE A 62 -0.28 2.93 -1.67
C ILE A 62 0.63 1.88 -1.00
N ILE A 63 0.80 1.91 0.32
CA ILE A 63 1.59 0.89 1.03
C ILE A 63 0.96 -0.49 0.83
N ASN A 64 -0.37 -0.61 0.94
CA ASN A 64 -1.05 -1.88 0.74
C ASN A 64 -0.99 -2.35 -0.72
N GLU A 65 -1.13 -1.45 -1.69
CA GLU A 65 -0.95 -1.75 -3.12
C GLU A 65 0.48 -2.23 -3.41
N THR A 66 1.49 -1.55 -2.86
CA THR A 66 2.91 -1.96 -2.98
C THR A 66 3.11 -3.38 -2.44
N ARG A 67 2.54 -3.69 -1.27
CA ARG A 67 2.58 -5.03 -0.67
C ARG A 67 1.98 -6.08 -1.61
N GLN A 68 0.80 -5.80 -2.16
CA GLN A 68 0.11 -6.71 -3.08
C GLN A 68 0.90 -6.91 -4.38
N SER A 69 1.46 -5.83 -4.94
CA SER A 69 2.28 -5.87 -6.15
C SER A 69 3.55 -6.70 -5.97
N LEU A 70 4.22 -6.60 -4.82
CA LEU A 70 5.38 -7.45 -4.50
C LEU A 70 4.99 -8.93 -4.48
N ILE A 71 3.90 -9.28 -3.79
CA ILE A 71 3.41 -10.67 -3.72
C ILE A 71 3.07 -11.20 -5.12
N GLN A 72 2.38 -10.39 -5.95
CA GLN A 72 2.04 -10.78 -7.33
C GLN A 72 3.28 -10.97 -8.20
N GLN A 73 4.37 -10.27 -7.92
CA GLN A 73 5.66 -10.41 -8.61
C GLN A 73 6.57 -11.48 -7.98
N GLY A 74 6.07 -12.25 -7.01
CA GLY A 74 6.79 -13.37 -6.39
C GLY A 74 7.82 -12.95 -5.34
N VAL A 75 7.74 -11.72 -4.82
CA VAL A 75 8.62 -11.20 -3.78
C VAL A 75 7.85 -11.10 -2.46
N THR A 76 8.40 -11.66 -1.39
CA THR A 76 7.78 -11.61 -0.07
C THR A 76 8.06 -10.25 0.60
N PRO A 77 7.05 -9.43 0.90
CA PRO A 77 7.23 -8.21 1.67
C PRO A 77 7.32 -8.51 3.18
N HIS A 78 8.10 -7.70 3.91
CA HIS A 78 8.19 -7.66 5.36
C HIS A 78 8.05 -6.20 5.80
N PHE A 79 6.84 -5.75 6.07
CA PHE A 79 6.53 -4.35 6.31
C PHE A 79 6.26 -4.06 7.78
N ILE A 80 6.90 -3.01 8.27
CA ILE A 80 6.59 -2.35 9.54
C ILE A 80 6.00 -0.99 9.25
N LEU A 81 4.86 -0.66 9.84
CA LEU A 81 4.22 0.64 9.76
C LEU A 81 4.37 1.37 11.10
N ALA A 82 5.19 2.41 11.15
CA ALA A 82 5.48 3.15 12.39
C ALA A 82 4.76 4.51 12.35
N PHE A 83 3.63 4.61 13.07
CA PHE A 83 2.88 5.85 13.21
C PHE A 83 3.49 6.75 14.28
N ARG A 84 3.73 8.02 13.93
CA ARG A 84 4.26 9.05 14.83
C ARG A 84 3.87 10.46 14.41
N GLY A 85 4.20 11.45 15.24
CA GLY A 85 3.83 12.84 14.96
C GLY A 85 2.32 13.01 14.81
N PRO A 86 1.85 13.86 13.90
CA PRO A 86 0.42 14.16 13.74
C PRO A 86 -0.46 12.96 13.40
N SER A 87 0.07 11.92 12.73
CA SER A 87 -0.70 10.70 12.43
C SER A 87 -1.18 9.97 13.69
N SER A 88 -0.57 10.24 14.85
CA SER A 88 -0.99 9.67 16.13
C SER A 88 -2.46 9.95 16.47
N LYS A 89 -3.03 11.06 15.97
CA LYS A 89 -4.45 11.39 16.18
C LYS A 89 -5.40 10.54 15.33
N LEU A 90 -4.92 10.09 14.17
CA LEU A 90 -5.73 9.37 13.18
C LEU A 90 -5.75 7.84 13.40
N VAL A 91 -5.00 7.35 14.39
CA VAL A 91 -4.96 5.91 14.76
C VAL A 91 -5.54 5.68 16.16
N GLN A 92 -6.52 6.48 16.55
CA GLN A 92 -7.21 6.38 17.83
C GLN A 92 -8.63 5.81 17.67
N THR A 93 -9.14 5.16 18.70
CA THR A 93 -10.55 4.78 18.80
C THR A 93 -11.44 5.97 19.17
N ASP A 94 -10.87 6.97 19.86
CA ASP A 94 -11.53 8.25 20.18
C ASP A 94 -11.22 9.30 19.11
N LEU A 95 -12.22 9.67 18.34
CA LEU A 95 -12.14 10.68 17.28
C LEU A 95 -12.50 12.10 17.74
N SER A 96 -12.55 12.36 19.05
CA SER A 96 -12.93 13.68 19.60
C SER A 96 -11.96 14.80 19.18
N GLN A 97 -10.69 14.46 18.95
CA GLN A 97 -9.66 15.39 18.47
C GLN A 97 -9.62 15.54 16.94
N ILE A 98 -10.42 14.77 16.21
CA ILE A 98 -10.52 14.85 14.76
C ILE A 98 -11.64 15.80 14.38
N LYS A 99 -11.38 16.67 13.42
CA LYS A 99 -12.40 17.58 12.88
C LYS A 99 -13.60 16.79 12.38
N PRO A 100 -14.83 17.27 12.56
CA PRO A 100 -16.03 16.55 12.12
C PRO A 100 -15.98 16.11 10.65
N GLU A 101 -15.45 16.96 9.77
CA GLU A 101 -15.30 16.71 8.34
C GLU A 101 -14.31 15.57 8.00
N ASP A 102 -13.36 15.28 8.89
CA ASP A 102 -12.31 14.26 8.69
C ASP A 102 -12.65 12.91 9.36
N ARG A 103 -13.74 12.83 10.15
CA ARG A 103 -14.07 11.64 10.94
C ARG A 103 -14.36 10.41 10.07
N GLU A 104 -15.10 10.58 8.98
CA GLU A 104 -15.37 9.50 8.03
C GLU A 104 -14.06 8.94 7.42
N LEU A 105 -13.10 9.81 7.12
CA LEU A 105 -11.78 9.39 6.63
C LEU A 105 -10.99 8.66 7.72
N ALA A 106 -11.05 9.12 8.97
CA ALA A 106 -10.39 8.45 10.10
C ALA A 106 -10.97 7.03 10.32
N GLU A 107 -12.28 6.85 10.17
CA GLU A 107 -12.93 5.53 10.23
C GLU A 107 -12.48 4.62 9.07
N LYS A 108 -12.36 5.14 7.85
CA LYS A 108 -11.82 4.40 6.70
C LYS A 108 -10.36 4.00 6.92
N ILE A 109 -9.54 4.90 7.48
CA ILE A 109 -8.15 4.60 7.87
C ILE A 109 -8.13 3.46 8.89
N ALA A 110 -8.95 3.53 9.94
CA ALA A 110 -9.04 2.49 10.96
C ALA A 110 -9.44 1.12 10.37
N ALA A 111 -10.43 1.10 9.47
CA ALA A 111 -10.84 -0.11 8.77
C ALA A 111 -9.72 -0.70 7.92
N ARG A 112 -9.01 0.13 7.16
CA ARG A 112 -7.87 -0.30 6.33
C ARG A 112 -6.72 -0.83 7.19
N ILE A 113 -6.37 -0.17 8.27
CA ILE A 113 -5.35 -0.63 9.22
C ILE A 113 -5.74 -2.01 9.79
N LYS A 114 -6.99 -2.20 10.18
CA LYS A 114 -7.50 -3.49 10.68
C LYS A 114 -7.36 -4.61 9.65
N GLU A 115 -7.68 -4.35 8.38
CA GLU A 115 -7.47 -5.30 7.29
C GLU A 115 -5.99 -5.67 7.14
N MET A 116 -5.11 -4.68 7.23
CA MET A 116 -3.66 -4.87 7.03
C MET A 116 -3.00 -5.62 8.19
N MET A 117 -3.48 -5.50 9.43
CA MET A 117 -2.86 -6.14 10.62
C MET A 117 -2.61 -7.63 10.45
N ASN A 118 -3.49 -8.33 9.74
CA ASN A 118 -3.40 -9.78 9.53
C ASN A 118 -3.03 -10.14 8.07
N ALA A 119 -2.70 -9.15 7.26
CA ALA A 119 -2.36 -9.37 5.86
C ALA A 119 -0.95 -9.97 5.72
N PRO A 120 -0.74 -10.93 4.81
CA PRO A 120 0.59 -11.48 4.55
C PRO A 120 1.59 -10.36 4.25
N GLY A 121 2.75 -10.38 4.89
CA GLY A 121 3.81 -9.38 4.68
C GLY A 121 3.71 -8.14 5.58
N ILE A 122 2.71 -8.01 6.44
CA ILE A 122 2.70 -7.01 7.51
C ILE A 122 3.21 -7.67 8.78
N GLU A 123 4.38 -7.27 9.27
CA GLU A 123 5.01 -7.84 10.46
C GLU A 123 4.70 -7.05 11.74
N GLY A 124 4.30 -5.80 11.58
CA GLY A 124 3.90 -4.98 12.71
C GLY A 124 3.40 -3.60 12.33
N ILE A 125 2.48 -3.14 13.15
CA ILE A 125 2.00 -1.76 13.12
C ILE A 125 2.26 -1.16 14.49
N GLU A 126 2.94 -0.02 14.53
CA GLU A 126 3.45 0.59 15.76
C GLU A 126 2.96 2.02 15.91
N GLN A 127 2.68 2.41 17.16
CA GLN A 127 2.41 3.79 17.56
C GLN A 127 3.48 4.27 18.56
N CYS A 128 4.06 5.42 18.28
CA CYS A 128 5.08 6.06 19.12
C CYS A 128 4.46 6.69 20.37
N ALA A 129 4.85 6.25 21.57
CA ALA A 129 4.39 6.85 22.83
C ALA A 129 4.88 8.31 23.01
N VAL A 130 6.10 8.64 22.57
CA VAL A 130 6.60 10.02 22.57
C VAL A 130 5.69 10.91 21.71
N ALA A 131 5.34 10.46 20.52
CA ALA A 131 4.47 11.22 19.62
C ALA A 131 3.03 11.33 20.18
N ALA A 132 2.48 10.26 20.76
CA ALA A 132 1.19 10.29 21.41
C ALA A 132 1.15 11.38 22.49
N ARG A 133 2.16 11.43 23.35
CA ARG A 133 2.27 12.47 24.39
C ARG A 133 2.36 13.88 23.79
N GLN A 134 3.16 14.08 22.74
CA GLN A 134 3.29 15.38 22.06
C GLN A 134 1.99 15.81 21.37
N GLN A 135 1.25 14.88 20.80
CA GLN A 135 -0.04 15.12 20.16
C GLN A 135 -1.20 15.14 21.15
N LYS A 136 -0.95 14.92 22.46
CA LYS A 136 -1.95 14.85 23.52
C LYS A 136 -3.00 13.76 23.26
N THR A 137 -2.60 12.65 22.65
CA THR A 137 -3.43 11.45 22.48
C THR A 137 -3.16 10.44 23.60
N ASN A 138 -4.15 9.59 23.90
CA ASN A 138 -4.02 8.54 24.90
C ASN A 138 -3.60 7.22 24.22
N THR A 139 -2.52 6.61 24.71
CA THR A 139 -2.04 5.33 24.19
C THR A 139 -3.03 4.18 24.46
N ASP A 140 -3.88 4.29 25.49
CA ASP A 140 -4.92 3.29 25.80
C ASP A 140 -6.09 3.31 24.80
N LEU A 141 -6.20 4.40 24.02
CA LEU A 141 -7.23 4.59 23.02
C LEU A 141 -6.71 4.39 21.57
N VAL A 142 -5.49 3.88 21.42
CA VAL A 142 -4.96 3.51 20.11
C VAL A 142 -5.76 2.32 19.55
N LEU A 143 -5.95 2.28 18.23
CA LEU A 143 -6.65 1.20 17.53
C LEU A 143 -6.12 -0.17 17.98
N PRO A 144 -7.00 -1.11 18.35
CA PRO A 144 -6.60 -2.44 18.81
C PRO A 144 -5.70 -3.15 17.80
N GLY A 145 -4.63 -3.78 18.29
CA GLY A 145 -3.65 -4.50 17.45
C GLY A 145 -2.44 -3.65 17.05
N ILE A 146 -2.49 -2.33 17.20
CA ILE A 146 -1.31 -1.47 17.06
C ILE A 146 -0.46 -1.58 18.33
N ARG A 147 0.82 -1.92 18.16
CA ARG A 147 1.77 -2.03 19.27
C ARG A 147 2.28 -0.65 19.69
N ILE A 148 2.24 -0.35 20.98
CA ILE A 148 2.84 0.87 21.50
C ILE A 148 4.35 0.66 21.66
N VAL A 149 5.14 1.54 21.03
CA VAL A 149 6.61 1.59 21.21
C VAL A 149 7.00 2.87 21.95
N GLY A 150 8.00 2.80 22.81
CA GLY A 150 8.43 3.94 23.61
C GLY A 150 8.85 5.14 22.76
N ASN A 151 9.68 4.88 21.76
CA ASN A 151 10.18 5.90 20.83
C ASN A 151 10.37 5.30 19.43
N SER A 152 9.63 5.78 18.45
CA SER A 152 9.72 5.31 17.07
C SER A 152 11.08 5.53 16.42
N PHE A 153 11.87 6.50 16.85
CA PHE A 153 13.24 6.67 16.34
C PHE A 153 14.13 5.46 16.72
N ILE A 154 13.97 4.97 17.93
CA ILE A 154 14.69 3.74 18.38
C ILE A 154 14.18 2.54 17.57
N SER A 155 12.86 2.40 17.42
CA SER A 155 12.26 1.34 16.63
C SER A 155 12.75 1.35 15.19
N LEU A 156 12.68 2.51 14.50
CA LEU A 156 13.12 2.67 13.11
C LEU A 156 14.63 2.42 12.93
N MET A 157 15.47 2.90 13.84
CA MET A 157 16.91 2.60 13.82
C MET A 157 17.18 1.11 13.97
N ALA A 158 16.46 0.45 14.89
CA ALA A 158 16.61 -0.98 15.12
C ALA A 158 16.18 -1.82 13.91
N TYR A 159 15.12 -1.43 13.20
CA TYR A 159 14.71 -2.10 11.95
C TYR A 159 15.74 -1.88 10.85
N GLN A 160 16.27 -0.67 10.67
CA GLN A 160 17.35 -0.43 9.69
C GLN A 160 18.59 -1.28 10.01
N ALA A 161 18.98 -1.40 11.27
CA ALA A 161 20.09 -2.26 11.68
C ALA A 161 19.83 -3.76 11.41
N LYS A 162 18.55 -4.16 11.27
CA LYS A 162 18.11 -5.51 10.87
C LYS A 162 17.90 -5.68 9.37
N GLY A 163 18.33 -4.69 8.56
CA GLY A 163 18.27 -4.75 7.11
C GLY A 163 16.94 -4.26 6.51
N TYR A 164 16.09 -3.56 7.26
CA TYR A 164 14.91 -2.91 6.69
C TYR A 164 15.30 -1.60 5.98
N ALA A 165 14.83 -1.42 4.77
CA ALA A 165 14.86 -0.12 4.12
C ALA A 165 13.95 0.86 4.87
N TYR A 166 14.34 2.12 4.92
CA TYR A 166 13.51 3.18 5.50
C TYR A 166 12.79 3.94 4.40
N ILE A 167 11.47 4.05 4.49
CA ILE A 167 10.64 4.84 3.58
C ILE A 167 9.73 5.76 4.39
N ASN A 168 9.73 7.05 4.04
CA ASN A 168 8.77 8.04 4.51
C ASN A 168 7.80 8.31 3.35
N PRO A 169 6.59 7.74 3.38
CA PRO A 169 5.63 7.83 2.29
C PRO A 169 4.93 9.19 2.22
#